data_16eeff7de40ce90f747597c5ebec5b83
#
_entry.id   16eeff7de40ce90f747597c5ebec5b83
#
_cell.length_a   1.000
_cell.length_b   1.000
_cell.length_c   1.000
_cell.angle_alpha   90.00
_cell.angle_beta   90.00
_cell.angle_gamma   90.00
#
_symmetry.space_group_name_H-M   'P 1'
#
loop_
_entity.id
_entity.type
_entity.pdbx_description
1 polymer ?
#
loop_
_entity_poly.entity_id
_entity_poly.type
_entity_poly.pdbx_seq_one_letter_code
_entity_poly.pdbx_strand_id
1 'polypeptide(L)'
;LVPGCTNDLANNYNPWATVEDGTCNVIECDSAETLVSMQLTLDTWPNETGFTLVDLAVGQFYDQVLPGEYNFGDQLVTYTYDFCVSLGFELILVDTYGDGLNGSASGGEDGACVITACDSVIWELDDLAFTEFEGGTMYSGAIFTEPCPPAPDVPGCMNDDYVEYNPNATVDDGSCLTLHTWGCMDPSAFNYDSLATISDNTSPCAINVIIEDDGGDGWGNSKLGMIQGDQQWLF
;
A
#
# COMPACT_ATOMS: atom_id res chain seq x y z
N LEU A 1 4.87 8.95 -17.64
CA LEU A 1 4.93 8.66 -16.22
C LEU A 1 3.84 9.46 -15.51
N VAL A 2 3.01 8.80 -14.74
CA VAL A 2 1.96 9.44 -13.94
C VAL A 2 2.46 9.45 -12.49
N PRO A 3 2.76 10.61 -11.91
CA PRO A 3 3.14 10.70 -10.51
C PRO A 3 1.90 10.50 -9.61
N GLY A 4 2.13 10.00 -8.41
CA GLY A 4 1.10 9.77 -7.41
C GLY A 4 1.50 8.68 -6.43
N CYS A 5 0.68 8.47 -5.40
CA CYS A 5 0.90 7.39 -4.45
C CYS A 5 0.71 6.01 -5.10
N THR A 6 1.76 5.18 -5.06
CA THR A 6 1.76 3.81 -5.59
C THR A 6 1.56 2.74 -4.52
N ASN A 7 1.48 3.13 -3.25
CA ASN A 7 1.22 2.23 -2.14
C ASN A 7 -0.29 1.98 -2.00
N ASP A 8 -0.73 0.75 -2.21
CA ASP A 8 -2.14 0.33 -2.14
C ASP A 8 -2.72 0.34 -0.71
N LEU A 9 -1.87 0.48 0.30
CA LEU A 9 -2.28 0.67 1.70
C LEU A 9 -2.50 2.14 2.05
N ALA A 10 -2.25 3.07 1.15
CA ALA A 10 -2.42 4.49 1.41
C ALA A 10 -3.82 4.97 1.05
N ASN A 11 -4.42 5.84 1.89
CA ASN A 11 -5.75 6.42 1.66
C ASN A 11 -5.86 7.21 0.35
N ASN A 12 -4.74 7.70 -0.16
CA ASN A 12 -4.65 8.42 -1.42
C ASN A 12 -3.97 7.60 -2.53
N TYR A 13 -4.05 6.27 -2.45
CA TYR A 13 -3.56 5.38 -3.51
C TYR A 13 -4.11 5.77 -4.88
N ASN A 14 -3.22 5.90 -5.85
CA ASN A 14 -3.60 6.16 -7.23
C ASN A 14 -3.27 4.95 -8.12
N PRO A 15 -4.25 4.12 -8.51
CA PRO A 15 -4.01 2.92 -9.32
C PRO A 15 -3.43 3.23 -10.70
N TRP A 16 -3.44 4.49 -11.13
CA TRP A 16 -2.86 4.95 -12.39
C TRP A 16 -1.45 5.50 -12.23
N ALA A 17 -0.97 5.66 -10.98
CA ALA A 17 0.39 6.11 -10.73
C ALA A 17 1.40 5.06 -11.21
N THR A 18 2.41 5.55 -11.94
CA THR A 18 3.53 4.72 -12.41
C THR A 18 4.86 5.15 -11.79
N VAL A 19 4.83 6.20 -10.98
CA VAL A 19 5.98 6.72 -10.23
C VAL A 19 5.49 7.25 -8.89
N GLU A 20 6.08 6.74 -7.81
CA GLU A 20 5.87 7.26 -6.47
C GLU A 20 6.38 8.71 -6.38
N ASP A 21 5.52 9.61 -5.90
CA ASP A 21 5.84 11.04 -5.75
C ASP A 21 6.01 11.48 -4.29
N GLY A 22 5.97 10.53 -3.36
CA GLY A 22 6.11 10.77 -1.92
C GLY A 22 4.86 11.34 -1.26
N THR A 23 3.70 11.29 -1.92
CA THR A 23 2.44 11.84 -1.38
C THR A 23 1.62 10.79 -0.63
N CYS A 24 2.06 9.53 -0.54
CA CYS A 24 1.33 8.48 0.14
C CYS A 24 0.98 8.86 1.58
N ASN A 25 -0.31 8.83 1.89
CA ASN A 25 -0.83 9.04 3.23
C ASN A 25 -1.21 7.69 3.84
N VAL A 26 -0.26 7.06 4.54
CA VAL A 26 -0.48 5.81 5.27
C VAL A 26 -0.66 6.15 6.74
N ILE A 27 -1.74 5.67 7.34
CA ILE A 27 -1.94 5.78 8.78
C ILE A 27 -1.23 4.59 9.43
N GLU A 28 -0.18 4.87 10.20
CA GLU A 28 0.55 3.88 10.98
C GLU A 28 0.11 3.96 12.43
N CYS A 29 -0.47 2.90 12.94
CA CYS A 29 -0.86 2.79 14.35
C CYS A 29 0.31 2.30 15.21
N ASP A 30 0.34 2.73 16.47
CA ASP A 30 1.29 2.20 17.44
C ASP A 30 1.05 0.70 17.66
N SER A 31 2.06 -0.02 18.13
CA SER A 31 2.01 -1.49 18.29
C SER A 31 0.90 -2.01 19.24
N ALA A 32 0.32 -1.12 20.04
CA ALA A 32 -0.79 -1.41 20.96
C ALA A 32 -2.15 -0.96 20.42
N GLU A 33 -2.17 -0.41 19.21
CA GLU A 33 -3.38 0.12 18.58
C GLU A 33 -3.79 -0.71 17.37
N THR A 34 -5.06 -0.66 17.06
CA THR A 34 -5.66 -1.31 15.90
C THR A 34 -6.10 -0.25 14.91
N LEU A 35 -5.73 -0.39 13.65
CA LEU A 35 -6.27 0.43 12.57
C LEU A 35 -7.72 0.03 12.32
N VAL A 36 -8.59 1.03 12.39
CA VAL A 36 -10.02 0.91 12.11
C VAL A 36 -10.35 1.78 10.90
N SER A 37 -11.15 1.24 10.01
CA SER A 37 -11.65 1.95 8.83
C SER A 37 -13.17 1.97 8.86
N MET A 38 -13.76 3.17 8.90
CA MET A 38 -15.20 3.39 8.75
C MET A 38 -15.49 3.82 7.32
N GLN A 39 -16.31 3.08 6.62
CA GLN A 39 -16.85 3.44 5.31
C GLN A 39 -18.29 3.89 5.47
N LEU A 40 -18.53 5.16 5.21
CA LEU A 40 -19.86 5.77 5.22
C LEU A 40 -20.27 6.09 3.79
N THR A 41 -21.24 5.35 3.26
CA THR A 41 -21.89 5.68 1.99
C THR A 41 -23.13 6.51 2.30
N LEU A 42 -23.15 7.73 1.80
CA LEU A 42 -24.30 8.61 1.96
C LEU A 42 -25.45 8.15 1.07
N ASP A 43 -26.66 8.38 1.53
CA ASP A 43 -27.86 8.16 0.71
C ASP A 43 -28.15 9.32 -0.28
N THR A 44 -29.36 9.40 -0.78
CA THR A 44 -29.80 10.48 -1.69
C THR A 44 -29.85 11.85 -1.01
N TRP A 45 -29.87 11.90 0.34
CA TRP A 45 -30.03 13.13 1.13
C TRP A 45 -28.83 13.43 2.04
N PRO A 46 -27.61 13.57 1.50
CA PRO A 46 -26.35 13.58 2.26
C PRO A 46 -26.26 14.69 3.30
N ASN A 47 -26.96 15.80 3.09
CA ASN A 47 -26.85 16.97 3.97
C ASN A 47 -27.54 16.80 5.34
N GLU A 48 -28.30 15.76 5.55
CA GLU A 48 -28.93 15.46 6.85
C GLU A 48 -28.11 14.48 7.69
N THR A 49 -27.16 13.80 7.08
CA THR A 49 -26.29 12.80 7.73
C THR A 49 -25.08 13.48 8.39
N GLY A 50 -24.72 12.96 9.56
CA GLY A 50 -23.50 13.30 10.25
C GLY A 50 -23.04 12.18 11.18
N PHE A 51 -21.83 12.29 11.70
CA PHE A 51 -21.31 11.34 12.68
C PHE A 51 -20.32 11.99 13.65
N THR A 52 -20.09 11.29 14.74
CA THR A 52 -19.02 11.59 15.69
C THR A 52 -18.34 10.30 16.12
N LEU A 53 -17.02 10.28 16.12
CA LEU A 53 -16.18 9.19 16.62
C LEU A 53 -15.39 9.67 17.83
N VAL A 54 -15.52 8.96 18.95
CA VAL A 54 -14.90 9.34 20.23
C VAL A 54 -14.10 8.17 20.79
N ASP A 55 -12.86 8.42 21.15
CA ASP A 55 -12.00 7.46 21.84
C ASP A 55 -12.58 7.09 23.21
N LEU A 56 -12.72 5.78 23.47
CA LEU A 56 -13.23 5.31 24.77
C LEU A 56 -12.20 5.38 25.91
N ALA A 57 -10.91 5.38 25.58
CA ALA A 57 -9.86 5.40 26.59
C ALA A 57 -9.64 6.80 27.17
N VAL A 58 -9.67 7.83 26.31
CA VAL A 58 -9.34 9.21 26.70
C VAL A 58 -10.47 10.21 26.48
N GLY A 59 -11.55 9.80 25.79
CA GLY A 59 -12.70 10.66 25.50
C GLY A 59 -12.38 11.78 24.50
N GLN A 60 -11.37 11.57 23.66
CA GLN A 60 -10.99 12.50 22.62
C GLN A 60 -11.74 12.18 21.32
N PHE A 61 -12.07 13.20 20.55
CA PHE A 61 -12.63 12.99 19.20
C PHE A 61 -11.58 12.48 18.25
N TYR A 62 -11.90 11.40 17.51
CA TYR A 62 -11.13 10.97 16.35
C TYR A 62 -11.52 11.78 15.14
N ASP A 63 -12.84 11.85 14.85
CA ASP A 63 -13.37 12.61 13.73
C ASP A 63 -14.83 12.98 13.98
N GLN A 64 -15.31 14.00 13.30
CA GLN A 64 -16.69 14.46 13.37
C GLN A 64 -17.08 15.16 12.07
N VAL A 65 -18.24 14.81 11.55
CA VAL A 65 -18.93 15.55 10.49
C VAL A 65 -20.33 15.90 10.99
N LEU A 66 -20.67 17.18 10.94
CA LEU A 66 -21.99 17.63 11.38
C LEU A 66 -22.98 17.59 10.21
N PRO A 67 -24.27 17.33 10.46
CA PRO A 67 -25.31 17.50 9.46
C PRO A 67 -25.23 18.88 8.78
N GLY A 68 -25.31 18.88 7.45
CA GLY A 68 -25.15 20.08 6.62
C GLY A 68 -23.72 20.30 6.11
N GLU A 69 -22.73 19.51 6.53
CA GLU A 69 -21.38 19.59 5.98
C GLU A 69 -21.24 18.81 4.66
N TYR A 70 -21.96 17.70 4.49
CA TYR A 70 -22.10 17.07 3.18
C TYR A 70 -23.04 17.86 2.29
N ASN A 71 -22.77 17.86 1.00
CA ASN A 71 -23.52 18.62 0.00
C ASN A 71 -24.33 17.69 -0.91
N PHE A 72 -25.28 18.23 -1.64
CA PHE A 72 -26.06 17.46 -2.62
C PHE A 72 -25.21 16.81 -3.74
N GLY A 73 -23.96 17.24 -3.92
CA GLY A 73 -23.03 16.59 -4.84
C GLY A 73 -22.43 15.30 -4.29
N ASP A 74 -22.63 15.03 -3.00
CA ASP A 74 -22.06 13.87 -2.30
C ASP A 74 -23.04 12.70 -2.21
N GLN A 75 -24.17 12.77 -2.94
CA GLN A 75 -25.16 11.68 -3.03
C GLN A 75 -24.48 10.38 -3.45
N LEU A 76 -24.68 9.29 -2.68
CA LEU A 76 -24.15 7.96 -2.92
C LEU A 76 -22.62 7.88 -2.94
N VAL A 77 -21.95 8.92 -2.46
CA VAL A 77 -20.49 8.92 -2.28
C VAL A 77 -20.15 8.14 -1.02
N THR A 78 -19.14 7.27 -1.13
CA THR A 78 -18.55 6.59 0.01
C THR A 78 -17.34 7.36 0.50
N TYR A 79 -17.37 7.75 1.76
CA TYR A 79 -16.24 8.34 2.48
C TYR A 79 -15.57 7.28 3.36
N THR A 80 -14.26 7.33 3.43
CA THR A 80 -13.47 6.43 4.30
C THR A 80 -12.77 7.26 5.36
N TYR A 81 -12.92 6.84 6.62
CA TYR A 81 -12.32 7.45 7.80
C TYR A 81 -11.50 6.39 8.52
N ASP A 82 -10.18 6.58 8.52
CA ASP A 82 -9.24 5.67 9.13
C ASP A 82 -8.63 6.30 10.39
N PHE A 83 -8.57 5.52 11.47
CA PHE A 83 -8.06 5.98 12.75
C PHE A 83 -7.52 4.83 13.59
N CYS A 84 -6.59 5.12 14.49
CA CYS A 84 -5.97 4.12 15.37
C CYS A 84 -6.68 4.06 16.72
N VAL A 85 -6.95 2.88 17.23
CA VAL A 85 -7.74 2.63 18.45
C VAL A 85 -7.00 1.69 19.37
N SER A 86 -6.87 2.06 20.64
CA SER A 86 -6.23 1.21 21.66
C SER A 86 -7.19 0.26 22.38
N LEU A 87 -8.46 0.63 22.49
CA LEU A 87 -9.48 -0.16 23.21
C LEU A 87 -10.78 -0.27 22.42
N GLY A 88 -11.20 0.84 21.84
CA GLY A 88 -12.46 0.99 21.13
C GLY A 88 -12.88 2.44 21.06
N PHE A 89 -14.01 2.68 20.44
CA PHE A 89 -14.56 4.01 20.22
C PHE A 89 -16.07 4.02 20.38
N GLU A 90 -16.62 5.16 20.62
CA GLU A 90 -18.06 5.41 20.52
C GLU A 90 -18.34 6.00 19.15
N LEU A 91 -19.26 5.37 18.42
CA LEU A 91 -19.83 5.90 17.20
C LEU A 91 -21.19 6.51 17.51
N ILE A 92 -21.41 7.73 17.04
CA ILE A 92 -22.71 8.40 17.04
C ILE A 92 -23.01 8.75 15.59
N LEU A 93 -24.01 8.14 15.00
CA LEU A 93 -24.55 8.49 13.69
C LEU A 93 -25.81 9.32 13.89
N VAL A 94 -25.94 10.37 13.12
CA VAL A 94 -27.09 11.28 13.17
C VAL A 94 -27.68 11.48 11.77
N ASP A 95 -28.99 11.61 11.73
CA ASP A 95 -29.77 12.01 10.59
C ASP A 95 -30.84 13.00 11.05
N THR A 96 -30.80 14.23 10.53
CA THR A 96 -31.66 15.31 11.02
C THR A 96 -33.09 15.22 10.49
N TYR A 97 -33.33 14.50 9.41
CA TYR A 97 -34.67 14.30 8.87
C TYR A 97 -35.40 13.15 9.56
N GLY A 98 -34.65 12.11 9.95
CA GLY A 98 -35.15 10.99 10.75
C GLY A 98 -35.59 9.77 9.94
N ASP A 99 -35.15 9.61 8.70
CA ASP A 99 -35.36 8.40 7.91
C ASP A 99 -34.08 7.54 7.77
N GLY A 100 -33.01 7.95 8.41
CA GLY A 100 -31.75 7.23 8.47
C GLY A 100 -30.99 7.30 7.16
N LEU A 101 -30.23 6.26 6.84
CA LEU A 101 -29.60 6.09 5.53
C LEU A 101 -30.55 5.37 4.53
N ASN A 102 -31.86 5.49 4.76
CA ASN A 102 -32.90 4.81 3.98
C ASN A 102 -33.49 5.73 2.91
N GLY A 103 -32.67 6.17 1.99
CA GLY A 103 -33.07 7.03 0.88
C GLY A 103 -34.19 6.43 0.03
N SER A 104 -34.29 5.09 -0.06
CA SER A 104 -35.33 4.40 -0.82
C SER A 104 -36.72 4.61 -0.23
N ALA A 105 -36.85 4.86 1.06
CA ALA A 105 -38.13 5.18 1.71
C ALA A 105 -38.71 6.51 1.22
N SER A 106 -37.84 7.43 0.83
CA SER A 106 -38.15 8.78 0.29
C SER A 106 -38.07 8.84 -1.24
N GLY A 107 -37.91 7.69 -1.92
CA GLY A 107 -37.86 7.59 -3.38
C GLY A 107 -36.47 7.81 -4.00
N GLY A 108 -35.44 7.76 -3.17
CA GLY A 108 -34.03 7.81 -3.54
C GLY A 108 -33.32 6.43 -3.46
N GLU A 109 -32.05 6.46 -3.18
CA GLU A 109 -31.22 5.26 -2.99
C GLU A 109 -30.62 5.25 -1.56
N ASP A 110 -30.42 4.04 -1.03
CA ASP A 110 -29.96 3.83 0.33
C ASP A 110 -28.43 4.08 0.46
N GLY A 111 -28.04 4.54 1.63
CA GLY A 111 -26.65 4.60 2.06
C GLY A 111 -26.21 3.34 2.80
N ALA A 112 -25.03 3.39 3.43
CA ALA A 112 -24.50 2.32 4.26
C ALA A 112 -23.44 2.85 5.23
N CYS A 113 -23.28 2.18 6.37
CA CYS A 113 -22.12 2.40 7.23
C CYS A 113 -21.54 1.06 7.67
N VAL A 114 -20.27 0.84 7.33
CA VAL A 114 -19.52 -0.40 7.63
C VAL A 114 -18.22 -0.04 8.30
N ILE A 115 -17.88 -0.76 9.35
CA ILE A 115 -16.61 -0.57 10.06
C ILE A 115 -15.81 -1.86 10.02
N THR A 116 -14.57 -1.75 9.62
CA THR A 116 -13.64 -2.86 9.51
C THR A 116 -12.42 -2.64 10.41
N ALA A 117 -11.87 -3.74 10.90
CA ALA A 117 -10.58 -3.80 11.55
C ALA A 117 -9.95 -5.16 11.26
N CYS A 118 -8.63 -5.25 11.09
CA CYS A 118 -7.94 -6.50 10.80
C CYS A 118 -8.55 -7.26 9.61
N ASP A 119 -8.84 -6.57 8.51
CA ASP A 119 -9.48 -7.11 7.30
C ASP A 119 -10.85 -7.79 7.52
N SER A 120 -11.50 -7.48 8.62
CA SER A 120 -12.79 -8.04 8.98
C SER A 120 -13.80 -6.96 9.33
N VAL A 121 -15.07 -7.18 8.98
CA VAL A 121 -16.16 -6.32 9.42
C VAL A 121 -16.36 -6.56 10.93
N ILE A 122 -16.23 -5.49 11.71
CA ILE A 122 -16.45 -5.51 13.17
C ILE A 122 -17.80 -4.92 13.56
N TRP A 123 -18.37 -4.11 12.68
CA TRP A 123 -19.68 -3.51 12.86
C TRP A 123 -20.24 -3.05 11.50
N GLU A 124 -21.53 -3.18 11.33
CA GLU A 124 -22.27 -2.62 10.20
C GLU A 124 -23.64 -2.13 10.66
N LEU A 125 -24.21 -1.18 9.95
CA LEU A 125 -25.55 -0.69 10.23
C LEU A 125 -26.58 -1.68 9.64
N ASP A 126 -27.15 -2.53 10.50
CA ASP A 126 -28.10 -3.60 10.11
C ASP A 126 -29.45 -3.05 9.63
N ASP A 127 -29.90 -1.93 10.18
CA ASP A 127 -31.17 -1.30 9.85
C ASP A 127 -30.94 0.13 9.37
N LEU A 128 -31.13 0.34 8.08
CA LEU A 128 -30.99 1.65 7.47
C LEU A 128 -32.13 2.60 7.86
N ALA A 129 -33.24 2.03 8.31
CA ALA A 129 -34.40 2.78 8.74
C ALA A 129 -34.23 3.24 10.18
N PHE A 130 -34.62 4.47 10.41
CA PHE A 130 -34.61 5.09 11.72
C PHE A 130 -35.57 4.37 12.68
N THR A 131 -35.09 3.85 13.80
CA THR A 131 -35.88 3.36 14.91
C THR A 131 -35.72 4.29 16.12
N GLU A 132 -36.65 5.27 16.20
CA GLU A 132 -37.02 6.04 17.39
C GLU A 132 -35.93 6.42 18.42
N PHE A 133 -34.88 7.16 17.98
CA PHE A 133 -34.05 7.90 18.91
C PHE A 133 -34.48 9.38 18.93
N GLU A 134 -34.71 9.93 20.12
CA GLU A 134 -35.00 11.37 20.27
C GLU A 134 -33.79 12.19 19.76
N GLY A 135 -34.02 13.16 18.88
CA GLY A 135 -33.02 14.12 18.46
C GLY A 135 -32.25 13.81 17.18
N GLY A 136 -32.72 12.91 16.31
CA GLY A 136 -32.08 12.62 15.04
C GLY A 136 -30.86 11.69 15.13
N THR A 137 -30.67 10.97 16.22
CA THR A 137 -29.59 9.98 16.35
C THR A 137 -30.04 8.65 15.73
N MET A 138 -29.30 8.16 14.74
CA MET A 138 -29.53 6.84 14.12
C MET A 138 -28.92 5.72 14.96
N TYR A 139 -27.72 5.93 15.43
CA TYR A 139 -26.97 4.99 16.24
C TYR A 139 -26.12 5.74 17.27
N SER A 140 -26.02 5.19 18.46
CA SER A 140 -25.06 5.63 19.47
C SER A 140 -24.65 4.41 20.29
N GLY A 141 -23.36 4.08 20.23
CA GLY A 141 -22.86 2.93 20.99
C GLY A 141 -21.35 2.78 20.91
N ALA A 142 -20.85 2.04 21.89
CA ALA A 142 -19.43 1.70 21.96
C ALA A 142 -19.13 0.47 21.10
N ILE A 143 -18.09 0.58 20.30
CA ILE A 143 -17.53 -0.48 19.48
C ILE A 143 -16.14 -0.78 20.02
N PHE A 144 -15.91 -2.00 20.47
CA PHE A 144 -14.64 -2.45 21.00
C PHE A 144 -13.83 -3.15 19.94
N THR A 145 -12.52 -2.92 19.97
CA THR A 145 -11.56 -3.57 19.07
C THR A 145 -10.66 -4.50 19.87
N GLU A 146 -10.30 -5.62 19.27
CA GLU A 146 -9.22 -6.47 19.76
C GLU A 146 -7.98 -6.20 18.91
N PRO A 147 -6.77 -6.32 19.48
CA PRO A 147 -5.55 -6.19 18.69
C PRO A 147 -5.56 -7.15 17.51
N CYS A 148 -5.17 -6.68 16.35
CA CYS A 148 -5.08 -7.52 15.17
C CYS A 148 -4.15 -8.71 15.43
N PRO A 149 -4.53 -9.93 15.04
CA PRO A 149 -3.62 -11.04 15.08
C PRO A 149 -2.37 -10.69 14.23
N PRO A 150 -1.17 -11.08 14.66
CA PRO A 150 0.01 -10.85 13.83
C PRO A 150 -0.21 -11.49 12.46
N ALA A 151 0.26 -10.80 11.43
CA ALA A 151 0.23 -11.36 10.08
C ALA A 151 0.88 -12.77 10.10
N PRO A 152 0.32 -13.73 9.37
CA PRO A 152 0.90 -15.07 9.32
C PRO A 152 2.34 -14.99 8.82
N ASP A 153 3.21 -15.77 9.45
CA ASP A 153 4.60 -15.89 9.01
C ASP A 153 4.65 -16.34 7.54
N VAL A 154 5.38 -15.62 6.74
CA VAL A 154 5.70 -16.00 5.36
C VAL A 154 7.13 -16.55 5.36
N PRO A 155 7.30 -17.87 5.30
CA PRO A 155 8.64 -18.46 5.26
C PRO A 155 9.31 -18.22 3.91
N GLY A 156 10.63 -18.04 3.94
CA GLY A 156 11.43 -17.85 2.73
C GLY A 156 12.84 -17.35 3.03
N CYS A 157 13.67 -17.31 2.00
CA CYS A 157 14.99 -16.71 2.09
C CYS A 157 14.89 -15.19 2.24
N MET A 158 15.41 -14.65 3.32
CA MET A 158 15.38 -13.21 3.65
C MET A 158 16.65 -12.46 3.22
N ASN A 159 17.62 -13.12 2.61
CA ASN A 159 18.88 -12.53 2.21
C ASN A 159 18.92 -12.34 0.68
N ASP A 160 19.02 -11.10 0.22
CA ASP A 160 19.04 -10.69 -1.19
C ASP A 160 20.35 -11.05 -1.94
N ASP A 161 21.37 -11.55 -1.22
CA ASP A 161 22.55 -12.14 -1.86
C ASP A 161 22.26 -13.51 -2.52
N TYR A 162 21.09 -14.09 -2.27
CA TYR A 162 20.73 -15.42 -2.74
C TYR A 162 19.64 -15.40 -3.83
N VAL A 163 19.74 -16.36 -4.74
CA VAL A 163 18.79 -16.51 -5.85
C VAL A 163 17.35 -16.79 -5.35
N GLU A 164 17.25 -17.47 -4.22
CA GLU A 164 15.99 -17.84 -3.59
C GLU A 164 15.36 -16.71 -2.76
N TYR A 165 15.93 -15.51 -2.78
CA TYR A 165 15.42 -14.37 -2.03
C TYR A 165 13.93 -14.13 -2.27
N ASN A 166 13.17 -14.07 -1.18
CA ASN A 166 11.75 -13.74 -1.20
C ASN A 166 11.53 -12.40 -0.46
N PRO A 167 11.26 -11.29 -1.15
CA PRO A 167 11.05 -9.99 -0.52
C PRO A 167 9.83 -9.94 0.40
N ASN A 168 8.92 -10.93 0.29
CA ASN A 168 7.74 -11.03 1.14
C ASN A 168 7.96 -11.94 2.36
N ALA A 169 9.14 -12.56 2.50
CA ALA A 169 9.41 -13.42 3.65
C ALA A 169 9.51 -12.61 4.93
N THR A 170 8.82 -13.07 5.97
CA THR A 170 8.87 -12.50 7.33
C THR A 170 9.64 -13.40 8.30
N VAL A 171 9.90 -14.66 7.90
CA VAL A 171 10.66 -15.65 8.67
C VAL A 171 11.60 -16.39 7.74
N ASP A 172 12.88 -16.47 8.14
CA ASP A 172 13.86 -17.25 7.41
C ASP A 172 13.60 -18.74 7.62
N ASP A 173 13.38 -19.47 6.54
CA ASP A 173 13.12 -20.92 6.52
C ASP A 173 14.37 -21.75 6.16
N GLY A 174 15.52 -21.11 6.02
CA GLY A 174 16.77 -21.73 5.61
C GLY A 174 16.84 -22.08 4.11
N SER A 175 15.96 -21.51 3.29
CA SER A 175 15.95 -21.75 1.83
C SER A 175 17.01 -20.97 1.07
N CYS A 176 17.80 -20.11 1.71
CA CYS A 176 18.94 -19.43 1.11
C CYS A 176 20.06 -20.42 0.81
N LEU A 177 20.17 -20.91 -0.42
CA LEU A 177 21.11 -21.99 -0.78
C LEU A 177 22.10 -21.55 -1.89
N THR A 178 21.66 -20.73 -2.83
CA THR A 178 22.42 -20.41 -4.04
C THR A 178 22.79 -18.93 -4.04
N LEU A 179 24.08 -18.61 -3.79
CA LEU A 179 24.56 -17.24 -3.92
C LEU A 179 24.44 -16.72 -5.36
N HIS A 180 24.13 -15.47 -5.49
CA HIS A 180 24.20 -14.81 -6.79
C HIS A 180 25.60 -14.79 -7.35
N THR A 181 25.73 -15.10 -8.63
CA THR A 181 26.96 -14.98 -9.39
C THR A 181 26.86 -13.77 -10.31
N TRP A 182 27.76 -12.82 -10.13
CA TRP A 182 27.82 -11.60 -10.94
C TRP A 182 28.53 -11.87 -12.26
N GLY A 183 27.95 -11.38 -13.36
CA GLY A 183 28.56 -11.52 -14.68
C GLY A 183 27.68 -10.95 -15.80
N CYS A 184 28.19 -11.03 -17.00
CA CYS A 184 27.45 -10.59 -18.17
C CYS A 184 26.37 -11.61 -18.55
N MET A 185 25.10 -11.20 -18.53
CA MET A 185 23.94 -12.05 -18.85
C MET A 185 23.47 -11.93 -20.32
N ASP A 186 24.15 -11.15 -21.17
CA ASP A 186 23.82 -11.03 -22.59
C ASP A 186 24.46 -12.15 -23.40
N PRO A 187 23.69 -13.13 -23.96
CA PRO A 187 24.25 -14.23 -24.74
C PRO A 187 24.96 -13.81 -26.04
N SER A 188 24.73 -12.56 -26.48
CA SER A 188 25.40 -12.02 -27.66
C SER A 188 26.73 -11.31 -27.31
N ALA A 189 26.99 -11.10 -26.05
CA ALA A 189 28.22 -10.45 -25.59
C ALA A 189 29.39 -11.44 -25.58
N PHE A 190 30.58 -10.92 -25.88
CA PHE A 190 31.78 -11.72 -25.90
C PHE A 190 32.18 -12.28 -24.52
N ASN A 191 31.87 -11.54 -23.46
CA ASN A 191 32.14 -11.92 -22.06
C ASN A 191 30.88 -12.52 -21.38
N TYR A 192 29.97 -13.11 -22.17
CA TYR A 192 28.82 -13.80 -21.63
C TYR A 192 29.22 -14.87 -20.60
N ASP A 193 28.65 -14.79 -19.43
CA ASP A 193 28.76 -15.81 -18.40
C ASP A 193 27.41 -16.53 -18.22
N SER A 194 27.37 -17.78 -18.67
CA SER A 194 26.17 -18.61 -18.59
C SER A 194 25.79 -19.00 -17.15
N LEU A 195 26.67 -18.77 -16.17
CA LEU A 195 26.45 -19.04 -14.75
C LEU A 195 26.04 -17.78 -13.99
N ALA A 196 26.15 -16.62 -14.62
CA ALA A 196 25.72 -15.37 -13.98
C ALA A 196 24.21 -15.40 -13.72
N THR A 197 23.83 -15.02 -12.49
CA THR A 197 22.45 -14.89 -12.02
C THR A 197 22.06 -13.43 -11.80
N ILE A 198 23.06 -12.53 -11.73
CA ILE A 198 22.90 -11.08 -11.65
C ILE A 198 23.82 -10.42 -12.65
N SER A 199 23.29 -9.40 -13.36
CA SER A 199 24.10 -8.57 -14.23
C SER A 199 25.06 -7.70 -13.44
N ASP A 200 26.33 -7.67 -13.81
CA ASP A 200 27.35 -6.79 -13.25
C ASP A 200 27.20 -5.31 -13.67
N ASN A 201 26.04 -4.97 -14.30
CA ASN A 201 25.70 -3.66 -14.85
C ASN A 201 26.72 -3.08 -15.86
N THR A 202 27.63 -3.88 -16.36
CA THR A 202 28.43 -3.51 -17.54
C THR A 202 27.57 -3.75 -18.79
N SER A 203 26.80 -2.77 -19.20
CA SER A 203 25.99 -2.85 -20.43
C SER A 203 26.53 -1.87 -21.48
N PRO A 204 26.81 -2.32 -22.69
CA PRO A 204 26.92 -3.73 -23.07
C PRO A 204 28.04 -4.39 -22.30
N CYS A 205 27.84 -5.61 -21.77
CA CYS A 205 28.78 -6.33 -20.94
C CYS A 205 30.21 -6.09 -21.43
N ALA A 206 30.97 -5.27 -20.69
CA ALA A 206 32.11 -4.54 -21.25
C ALA A 206 33.25 -5.47 -21.67
N ILE A 207 33.74 -5.28 -22.87
CA ILE A 207 35.02 -5.82 -23.31
C ILE A 207 36.05 -4.75 -22.97
N ASN A 208 37.04 -5.07 -22.12
CA ASN A 208 38.21 -4.20 -21.98
C ASN A 208 39.09 -4.34 -23.21
N VAL A 209 39.06 -3.34 -24.06
CA VAL A 209 39.95 -3.27 -25.21
C VAL A 209 41.18 -2.45 -24.78
N ILE A 210 42.33 -3.11 -24.63
CA ILE A 210 43.60 -2.45 -24.39
C ILE A 210 44.27 -2.28 -25.74
N ILE A 211 44.56 -1.05 -26.11
CA ILE A 211 45.26 -0.73 -27.34
C ILE A 211 46.66 -0.31 -26.90
N GLU A 212 47.66 -1.12 -27.25
CA GLU A 212 49.07 -0.83 -26.93
C GLU A 212 49.85 -0.52 -28.21
N ASP A 213 50.61 0.55 -28.18
CA ASP A 213 51.60 0.93 -29.21
C ASP A 213 52.96 0.70 -28.64
N ASP A 214 53.61 -0.39 -29.02
CA ASP A 214 54.91 -0.85 -28.50
C ASP A 214 56.09 0.03 -29.01
N GLY A 215 55.85 0.86 -30.01
CA GLY A 215 56.89 1.75 -30.57
C GLY A 215 56.74 3.23 -30.16
N GLY A 216 55.57 3.65 -29.69
CA GLY A 216 55.24 5.04 -29.39
C GLY A 216 55.28 5.98 -30.60
N ASP A 217 55.22 5.40 -31.80
CA ASP A 217 55.32 6.11 -33.08
C ASP A 217 53.94 6.14 -33.82
N GLY A 218 52.87 5.75 -33.13
CA GLY A 218 51.52 5.61 -33.68
C GLY A 218 51.21 4.18 -34.11
N TRP A 219 50.14 3.99 -34.86
CA TRP A 219 49.55 2.67 -35.14
C TRP A 219 50.35 1.74 -36.06
N GLY A 220 51.59 2.05 -36.42
CA GLY A 220 52.41 1.30 -37.37
C GLY A 220 52.65 -0.17 -37.02
N ASN A 221 52.74 -0.50 -35.74
CA ASN A 221 52.89 -1.86 -35.21
C ASN A 221 51.93 -2.16 -34.05
N SER A 222 50.81 -1.45 -33.97
CA SER A 222 49.85 -1.62 -32.92
C SER A 222 49.10 -2.92 -33.05
N LYS A 223 48.81 -3.55 -31.91
CA LYS A 223 48.02 -4.78 -31.83
C LYS A 223 46.78 -4.53 -31.04
N LEU A 224 45.66 -5.03 -31.50
CA LEU A 224 44.45 -5.06 -30.72
C LEU A 224 44.45 -6.33 -29.85
N GLY A 225 44.55 -6.13 -28.55
CA GLY A 225 44.41 -7.22 -27.57
C GLY A 225 43.09 -7.18 -26.88
N MET A 226 42.38 -8.28 -26.79
CA MET A 226 41.23 -8.44 -25.91
C MET A 226 41.61 -9.33 -24.75
N ILE A 227 41.29 -8.91 -23.54
CA ILE A 227 41.58 -9.66 -22.32
C ILE A 227 40.22 -9.92 -21.63
N GLN A 228 39.93 -11.19 -21.36
CA GLN A 228 38.83 -11.60 -20.54
C GLN A 228 39.36 -12.54 -19.46
N GLY A 229 39.40 -12.10 -18.22
CA GLY A 229 40.04 -12.82 -17.14
C GLY A 229 41.52 -13.09 -17.45
N ASP A 230 41.93 -14.34 -17.41
CA ASP A 230 43.31 -14.76 -17.72
C ASP A 230 43.53 -15.09 -19.22
N GLN A 231 42.50 -14.92 -20.06
CA GLN A 231 42.59 -15.20 -21.51
C GLN A 231 42.94 -13.91 -22.27
N GLN A 232 43.89 -14.02 -23.15
CA GLN A 232 44.37 -12.92 -23.98
C GLN A 232 44.32 -13.35 -25.47
N TRP A 233 43.70 -12.52 -26.31
CA TRP A 233 43.67 -12.68 -27.76
C TRP A 233 44.35 -11.47 -28.40
N LEU A 234 45.32 -11.73 -29.31
CA LEU A 234 46.01 -10.73 -30.09
C LEU A 234 45.60 -10.85 -31.55
N PHE A 235 45.21 -9.75 -32.18
CA PHE A 235 44.78 -9.68 -33.59
C PHE A 235 45.72 -8.75 -34.38
#